data_5b203dc0eba87490e6551089c0cc8a11
#
_entry.id   5b203dc0eba87490e6551089c0cc8a11
#
_cell.length_a   1.000
_cell.length_b   1.000
_cell.length_c   1.000
_cell.angle_alpha   90.00
_cell.angle_beta   90.00
_cell.angle_gamma   90.00
#
_symmetry.space_group_name_H-M   'P 1'
#
loop_
_entity.id
_entity.type
_entity.pdbx_description
1 polymer ?
#
loop_
_entity_poly.entity_id
_entity_poly.type
_entity_poly.pdbx_seq_one_letter_code
_entity_poly.pdbx_strand_id
1 'polypeptide(L)'
;ICPERIYPEEIAQRGSHLVMTFRLSMGRELEKAGCLDGAHAVWSMWPGYLKETSGETLRSFLDDRGIGVSIHHASGHAYVQDLERLAEALAPSQIVPIHTFGGHRATKLFPRVLAHGDGVWWRV
;
A
#
# COMPACT_ATOMS: atom_id res chain seq x y z
N ILE A 1 13.94 -27.21 -10.44
CA ILE A 1 12.92 -27.21 -9.38
C ILE A 1 13.48 -26.33 -8.27
N CYS A 2 12.74 -25.28 -7.87
CA CYS A 2 13.13 -24.45 -6.75
C CYS A 2 12.93 -25.25 -5.45
N PRO A 3 13.96 -25.49 -4.64
CA PRO A 3 13.83 -26.32 -3.44
C PRO A 3 12.95 -25.69 -2.35
N GLU A 4 12.60 -24.40 -2.49
CA GLU A 4 11.80 -23.64 -1.54
C GLU A 4 10.35 -23.41 -2.02
N ARG A 5 9.92 -24.13 -3.06
CA ARG A 5 8.57 -24.00 -3.58
C ARG A 5 7.58 -24.69 -2.65
N ILE A 6 6.56 -23.98 -2.21
CA ILE A 6 5.42 -24.50 -1.45
C ILE A 6 4.26 -24.74 -2.42
N TYR A 7 3.62 -25.89 -2.32
CA TYR A 7 2.44 -26.23 -3.10
C TYR A 7 1.15 -25.92 -2.33
N PRO A 8 0.01 -25.72 -3.02
CA PRO A 8 -1.27 -25.41 -2.36
C PRO A 8 -1.68 -26.44 -1.30
N GLU A 9 -1.37 -27.72 -1.50
CA GLU A 9 -1.67 -28.80 -0.55
C GLU A 9 -0.87 -28.65 0.76
N GLU A 10 0.35 -28.17 0.68
CA GLU A 10 1.19 -27.88 1.85
C GLU A 10 0.68 -26.63 2.58
N ILE A 11 0.19 -25.63 1.82
CA ILE A 11 -0.45 -24.44 2.37
C ILE A 11 -1.70 -24.84 3.13
N ALA A 12 -2.54 -25.74 2.57
CA ALA A 12 -3.75 -26.22 3.23
C ALA A 12 -3.45 -26.88 4.59
N GLN A 13 -2.39 -27.68 4.67
CA GLN A 13 -1.97 -28.34 5.92
C GLN A 13 -1.44 -27.39 6.99
N ARG A 14 -0.87 -26.26 6.58
CA ARG A 14 -0.17 -25.31 7.46
C ARG A 14 -0.88 -23.96 7.58
N GLY A 15 -2.06 -23.80 6.99
CA GLY A 15 -2.75 -22.51 6.79
C GLY A 15 -2.85 -21.63 8.04
N SER A 16 -3.15 -22.24 9.20
CA SER A 16 -3.27 -21.49 10.48
C SER A 16 -1.97 -20.84 10.97
N HIS A 17 -0.84 -21.22 10.39
CA HIS A 17 0.50 -20.71 10.76
C HIS A 17 1.21 -19.99 9.62
N LEU A 18 0.49 -19.64 8.54
CA LEU A 18 1.09 -19.02 7.37
C LEU A 18 0.58 -17.59 7.17
N VAL A 19 1.52 -16.74 6.79
CA VAL A 19 1.26 -15.42 6.22
C VAL A 19 1.88 -15.39 4.82
N MET A 20 1.10 -15.00 3.83
CA MET A 20 1.57 -14.96 2.45
C MET A 20 1.09 -13.71 1.72
N THR A 21 1.83 -13.30 0.70
CA THR A 21 1.32 -12.30 -0.24
C THR A 21 0.31 -12.97 -1.17
N PHE A 22 -0.86 -12.35 -1.28
CA PHE A 22 -1.95 -12.86 -2.11
C PHE A 22 -2.14 -12.01 -3.36
N ARG A 23 -2.40 -12.68 -4.47
CA ARG A 23 -2.88 -12.08 -5.72
C ARG A 23 -4.13 -12.80 -6.16
N LEU A 24 -5.08 -12.09 -6.73
CA LEU A 24 -6.35 -12.66 -7.18
C LEU A 24 -6.16 -13.83 -8.16
N SER A 25 -5.10 -13.81 -8.98
CA SER A 25 -4.74 -14.91 -9.88
C SER A 25 -4.45 -16.24 -9.17
N MET A 26 -4.10 -16.21 -7.88
CA MET A 26 -3.84 -17.39 -7.05
C MET A 26 -5.14 -17.96 -6.43
N GLY A 27 -6.20 -17.16 -6.40
CA GLY A 27 -7.42 -17.46 -5.66
C GLY A 27 -8.04 -18.80 -6.05
N ARG A 28 -8.12 -19.09 -7.34
CA ARG A 28 -8.74 -20.34 -7.83
C ARG A 28 -7.97 -21.59 -7.39
N GLU A 29 -6.65 -21.54 -7.37
CA GLU A 29 -5.83 -22.69 -6.96
C GLU A 29 -5.89 -22.89 -5.45
N LEU A 30 -5.83 -21.82 -4.66
CA LEU A 30 -5.98 -21.88 -3.21
C LEU A 30 -7.37 -22.35 -2.78
N GLU A 31 -8.40 -21.97 -3.52
CA GLU A 31 -9.76 -22.46 -3.29
C GLU A 31 -9.89 -23.95 -3.54
N LYS A 32 -9.35 -24.46 -4.67
CA LYS A 32 -9.32 -25.89 -4.98
C LYS A 32 -8.59 -26.73 -3.94
N ALA A 33 -7.54 -26.16 -3.35
CA ALA A 33 -6.76 -26.82 -2.32
C ALA A 33 -7.36 -26.66 -0.90
N GLY A 34 -8.48 -25.94 -0.76
CA GLY A 34 -9.12 -25.72 0.54
C GLY A 34 -8.33 -24.81 1.48
N CYS A 35 -7.48 -23.93 0.93
CA CYS A 35 -6.59 -23.06 1.73
C CYS A 35 -7.27 -21.77 2.23
N LEU A 36 -8.49 -21.49 1.80
CA LEU A 36 -9.16 -20.21 2.07
C LEU A 36 -10.09 -20.26 3.29
N ASP A 37 -10.38 -21.43 3.81
CA ASP A 37 -11.24 -21.57 4.98
C ASP A 37 -10.56 -20.99 6.22
N GLY A 38 -11.27 -20.11 6.92
CA GLY A 38 -10.74 -19.39 8.07
C GLY A 38 -9.63 -18.36 7.75
N ALA A 39 -9.39 -18.06 6.48
CA ALA A 39 -8.42 -17.07 6.07
C ALA A 39 -8.85 -15.64 6.47
N HIS A 40 -7.88 -14.77 6.65
CA HIS A 40 -8.09 -13.34 6.87
C HIS A 40 -7.16 -12.55 5.95
N ALA A 41 -7.70 -11.55 5.26
CA ALA A 41 -6.93 -10.71 4.36
C ALA A 41 -6.49 -9.40 5.06
N VAL A 42 -5.25 -8.99 4.83
CA VAL A 42 -4.73 -7.70 5.29
C VAL A 42 -4.39 -6.85 4.06
N TRP A 43 -5.10 -5.75 3.90
CA TRP A 43 -4.80 -4.76 2.88
C TRP A 43 -3.79 -3.74 3.40
N SER A 44 -2.57 -3.77 2.89
CA SER A 44 -1.48 -2.89 3.35
C SER A 44 -1.17 -1.73 2.39
N MET A 45 -1.80 -1.70 1.23
CA MET A 45 -1.66 -0.60 0.26
C MET A 45 -2.63 0.54 0.55
N TRP A 46 -2.50 1.63 -0.21
CA TRP A 46 -3.41 2.76 -0.11
C TRP A 46 -4.88 2.33 -0.31
N PRO A 47 -5.80 2.68 0.62
CA PRO A 47 -7.20 2.24 0.54
C PRO A 47 -7.95 2.69 -0.71
N GLY A 48 -7.46 3.74 -1.38
CA GLY A 48 -8.05 4.21 -2.65
C GLY A 48 -8.04 3.16 -3.75
N TYR A 49 -7.03 2.30 -3.80
CA TYR A 49 -6.96 1.21 -4.79
C TYR A 49 -8.07 0.16 -4.64
N LEU A 50 -8.68 0.04 -3.45
CA LEU A 50 -9.84 -0.84 -3.26
C LEU A 50 -11.11 -0.35 -3.97
N LYS A 51 -11.12 0.91 -4.40
CA LYS A 51 -12.23 1.52 -5.15
C LYS A 51 -12.04 1.43 -6.67
N GLU A 52 -10.89 0.97 -7.11
CA GLU A 52 -10.62 0.69 -8.52
C GLU A 52 -11.20 -0.67 -8.93
N THR A 53 -11.46 -0.89 -10.21
CA THR A 53 -12.04 -2.13 -10.74
C THR A 53 -11.33 -3.39 -10.24
N SER A 54 -10.00 -3.35 -10.17
CA SER A 54 -9.19 -4.47 -9.65
C SER A 54 -9.40 -4.70 -8.16
N GLY A 55 -9.53 -3.63 -7.39
CA GLY A 55 -9.80 -3.67 -5.96
C GLY A 55 -11.21 -4.15 -5.66
N GLU A 56 -12.20 -3.70 -6.43
CA GLU A 56 -13.58 -4.15 -6.31
C GLU A 56 -13.70 -5.64 -6.64
N THR A 57 -13.03 -6.12 -7.67
CA THR A 57 -13.00 -7.54 -8.03
C THR A 57 -12.37 -8.39 -6.91
N LEU A 58 -11.28 -7.89 -6.30
CA LEU A 58 -10.66 -8.55 -5.15
C LEU A 58 -11.62 -8.60 -3.96
N ARG A 59 -12.27 -7.50 -3.64
CA ARG A 59 -13.24 -7.43 -2.53
C ARG A 59 -14.39 -8.41 -2.74
N SER A 60 -14.99 -8.41 -3.93
CA SER A 60 -16.07 -9.38 -4.28
C SER A 60 -15.59 -10.81 -4.09
N PHE A 61 -14.38 -11.15 -4.57
CA PHE A 61 -13.80 -12.46 -4.37
C PHE A 61 -13.69 -12.88 -2.89
N LEU A 62 -13.27 -11.95 -2.03
CA LEU A 62 -13.11 -12.16 -0.60
C LEU A 62 -14.47 -12.26 0.12
N ASP A 63 -15.37 -11.34 -0.21
CA ASP A 63 -16.72 -11.29 0.38
C ASP A 63 -17.53 -12.55 0.04
N ASP A 64 -17.48 -13.02 -1.21
CA ASP A 64 -18.16 -14.26 -1.67
C ASP A 64 -17.72 -15.52 -0.89
N ARG A 65 -16.53 -15.44 -0.24
CA ARG A 65 -15.94 -16.56 0.53
C ARG A 65 -15.92 -16.31 2.03
N GLY A 66 -16.53 -15.22 2.48
CA GLY A 66 -16.58 -14.86 3.90
C GLY A 66 -15.21 -14.51 4.49
N ILE A 67 -14.23 -14.13 3.66
CA ILE A 67 -12.88 -13.76 4.10
C ILE A 67 -12.90 -12.32 4.60
N GLY A 68 -12.69 -12.14 5.90
CA GLY A 68 -12.59 -10.81 6.51
C GLY A 68 -11.38 -10.02 6.00
N VAL A 69 -11.54 -8.69 5.86
CA VAL A 69 -10.47 -7.79 5.41
C VAL A 69 -10.17 -6.75 6.48
N SER A 70 -8.92 -6.66 6.90
CA SER A 70 -8.41 -5.57 7.72
C SER A 70 -7.56 -4.62 6.87
N ILE A 71 -7.68 -3.32 7.12
CA ILE A 71 -6.90 -2.30 6.41
C ILE A 71 -5.82 -1.78 7.36
N HIS A 72 -4.56 -2.06 7.01
CA HIS A 72 -3.38 -1.58 7.69
C HIS A 72 -2.44 -0.94 6.68
N HIS A 73 -2.69 0.33 6.37
CA HIS A 73 -1.87 1.06 5.41
C HIS A 73 -0.50 1.36 6.00
N ALA A 74 0.52 0.68 5.49
CA ALA A 74 1.91 1.04 5.71
C ALA A 74 2.35 1.93 4.55
N SER A 75 2.28 3.25 4.75
CA SER A 75 2.75 4.21 3.74
C SER A 75 4.26 4.12 3.57
N GLY A 76 4.73 4.10 2.32
CA GLY A 76 6.14 4.35 2.01
C GLY A 76 6.52 5.83 2.09
N HIS A 77 5.57 6.72 2.44
CA HIS A 77 5.81 8.14 2.62
C HIS A 77 6.24 8.44 4.06
N ALA A 78 7.17 9.38 4.20
CA ALA A 78 7.59 9.87 5.51
C ALA A 78 6.45 10.60 6.23
N TYR A 79 6.43 10.51 7.55
CA TYR A 79 5.54 11.34 8.36
C TYR A 79 5.96 12.82 8.27
N VAL A 80 5.00 13.72 8.47
CA VAL A 80 5.26 15.18 8.45
C VAL A 80 6.39 15.56 9.39
N GLN A 81 6.43 14.99 10.59
CA GLN A 81 7.47 15.23 11.59
C GLN A 81 8.88 14.85 11.10
N ASP A 82 8.98 13.77 10.32
CA ASP A 82 10.28 13.36 9.77
C ASP A 82 10.71 14.29 8.62
N LEU A 83 9.75 14.78 7.84
CA LEU A 83 10.00 15.79 6.81
C LEU A 83 10.42 17.13 7.44
N GLU A 84 9.82 17.54 8.56
CA GLU A 84 10.21 18.73 9.31
C GLU A 84 11.66 18.60 9.81
N ARG A 85 12.00 17.48 10.45
CA ARG A 85 13.39 17.20 10.89
C ARG A 85 14.39 17.23 9.74
N LEU A 86 14.01 16.65 8.60
CA LEU A 86 14.84 16.68 7.40
C LEU A 86 15.05 18.09 6.88
N ALA A 87 13.98 18.90 6.81
CA ALA A 87 14.04 20.28 6.38
C ALA A 87 14.91 21.13 7.32
N GLU A 88 14.79 20.92 8.62
CA GLU A 88 15.64 21.58 9.63
C GLU A 88 17.12 21.18 9.48
N ALA A 89 17.40 19.91 9.34
CA ALA A 89 18.76 19.38 9.22
C ALA A 89 19.47 19.87 7.95
N LEU A 90 18.74 19.92 6.82
CA LEU A 90 19.27 20.38 5.53
C LEU A 90 19.33 21.91 5.42
N ALA A 91 18.49 22.64 6.17
CA ALA A 91 18.35 24.11 6.12
C ALA A 91 18.33 24.66 4.67
N PRO A 92 17.51 24.14 3.76
CA PRO A 92 17.58 24.49 2.34
C PRO A 92 17.17 25.94 2.11
N SER A 93 17.68 26.55 1.04
CA SER A 93 17.28 27.90 0.64
C SER A 93 15.81 27.92 0.18
N GLN A 94 15.31 26.82 -0.35
CA GLN A 94 13.96 26.71 -0.90
C GLN A 94 13.45 25.25 -0.79
N ILE A 95 12.15 25.08 -0.51
CA ILE A 95 11.45 23.80 -0.49
C ILE A 95 10.36 23.82 -1.56
N VAL A 96 10.40 22.88 -2.48
CA VAL A 96 9.39 22.74 -3.53
C VAL A 96 8.63 21.43 -3.32
N PRO A 97 7.34 21.48 -2.91
CA PRO A 97 6.53 20.31 -2.76
C PRO A 97 6.12 19.79 -4.15
N ILE A 98 6.41 18.51 -4.43
CA ILE A 98 6.03 17.81 -5.65
C ILE A 98 5.26 16.55 -5.32
N HIS A 99 4.49 16.03 -6.28
CA HIS A 99 3.73 14.78 -6.13
C HIS A 99 2.81 14.76 -4.90
N THR A 100 2.11 15.87 -4.66
CA THR A 100 1.20 16.02 -3.51
C THR A 100 -0.03 16.84 -3.86
N PHE A 101 -1.20 16.40 -3.42
CA PHE A 101 -2.42 17.22 -3.46
C PHE A 101 -2.43 18.32 -2.39
N GLY A 102 -1.56 18.21 -1.40
CA GLY A 102 -1.45 19.12 -0.27
C GLY A 102 -0.37 20.21 -0.42
N GLY A 103 0.11 20.49 -1.62
CA GLY A 103 1.19 21.46 -1.84
C GLY A 103 0.99 22.81 -1.15
N HIS A 104 -0.25 23.30 -1.15
CA HIS A 104 -0.65 24.54 -0.46
C HIS A 104 -0.56 24.44 1.08
N ARG A 105 -0.60 23.24 1.66
CA ARG A 105 -0.46 23.02 3.11
C ARG A 105 1.01 23.05 3.52
N ALA A 106 1.92 22.74 2.60
CA ALA A 106 3.35 22.73 2.87
C ALA A 106 3.85 24.11 3.35
N THR A 107 3.27 25.19 2.86
CA THR A 107 3.60 26.56 3.30
C THR A 107 3.31 26.83 4.78
N LYS A 108 2.42 26.03 5.39
CA LYS A 108 2.08 26.12 6.82
C LYS A 108 3.01 25.26 7.69
N LEU A 109 3.63 24.25 7.09
CA LEU A 109 4.47 23.27 7.78
C LEU A 109 5.96 23.59 7.68
N PHE A 110 6.37 24.17 6.55
CA PHE A 110 7.79 24.41 6.29
C PHE A 110 8.05 25.87 5.95
N PRO A 111 9.16 26.45 6.40
CA PRO A 111 9.61 27.77 5.97
C PRO A 111 10.10 27.69 4.50
N ARG A 112 10.06 28.82 3.81
CA ARG A 112 10.64 28.98 2.47
C ARG A 112 10.08 28.01 1.41
N VAL A 113 8.81 27.66 1.52
CA VAL A 113 8.12 26.84 0.51
C VAL A 113 7.74 27.70 -0.69
N LEU A 114 8.11 27.21 -1.87
CA LEU A 114 7.67 27.76 -3.16
C LEU A 114 6.83 26.70 -3.88
N ALA A 115 5.55 26.92 -3.99
CA ALA A 115 4.66 26.04 -4.74
C ALA A 115 4.61 26.44 -6.22
N HIS A 116 4.83 25.50 -7.11
CA HIS A 116 4.69 25.68 -8.55
C HIS A 116 3.45 24.93 -9.05
N GLY A 117 2.82 25.47 -10.08
CA GLY A 117 1.76 24.76 -10.80
C GLY A 117 2.32 23.64 -11.68
N ASP A 118 1.48 22.67 -12.00
CA ASP A 118 1.84 21.57 -12.88
C ASP A 118 2.28 22.12 -14.25
N GLY A 119 3.37 21.56 -14.79
CA GLY A 119 3.92 21.94 -16.09
C GLY A 119 4.69 23.27 -16.12
N VAL A 120 4.85 23.94 -14.99
CA VAL A 120 5.63 25.19 -14.90
C VAL A 120 7.11 24.87 -14.64
N TRP A 121 7.99 25.37 -15.50
CA TRP A 121 9.43 25.26 -15.32
C TRP A 121 9.94 26.33 -14.35
N TRP A 122 10.83 25.97 -13.46
CA TRP A 122 11.52 26.91 -12.57
C TRP A 122 13.02 26.62 -12.54
N ARG A 123 13.80 27.60 -12.09
CA ARG A 123 15.23 27.43 -11.83
C ARG A 123 15.45 26.96 -10.39
N VAL A 124 16.36 26.03 -10.23
CA VAL A 124 16.87 25.56 -8.94
C VAL A 124 18.04 26.43 -8.51
#